data_c95ddaa336c5407c55fe2b201f04b41f
#
_entry.id   c95ddaa336c5407c55fe2b201f04b41f
#
_cell.length_a   1.000
_cell.length_b   1.000
_cell.length_c   1.000
_cell.angle_alpha   90.00
_cell.angle_beta   90.00
_cell.angle_gamma   90.00
#
_symmetry.space_group_name_H-M   'P 1'
#
loop_
_entity.id
_entity.type
_entity.pdbx_description
1 polymer ?
#
loop_
_entity_poly.entity_id
_entity_poly.type
_entity_poly.pdbx_seq_one_letter_code
_entity_poly.pdbx_strand_id
1 'polypeptide(L)'
;MKYRALLLPLMLVIPACASTSTEPIASPVATSTAISEIADAYIKLTLEAGTHEAEYVDAYYGPAALQEAAKANPRSLDALLADARALTVKIDQALPSIKNDTERRRAVALRGMLVAAGTRLQMLQGKKFRFNDEAKGQFATIPDLKPLAHYDALLADLEKLIPGDGTLASRVDAFNDRYIIPKDKLQPVFDAAIAKCKRRTAQHIALPTGETFTMEFVTGKTWSGYNYYKGNYKSLIQINTDLPIRISRAVDLGCHEGYPGHHVLNLLVEERLARAKGWHEYEVNPLYSPTSVLSEGSANYGIDLAFPGPERLAFERDVLYPLAGLDPKTAEAFWKMQQMTEALSGARLTIAKMYLDGEIDRTQALGLTQKYLLLSPARAEQSVGFTDHYRSYVINYGWGKDLVRDYVERGNPDSETRWQRMEKILSEPTQPADLLP
;
A
#
# COMPACT_ATOMS: atom_id res chain seq x y z
N MET A 1 -8.88 -101.20 -26.14
CA MET A 1 -9.32 -99.98 -25.46
C MET A 1 -8.07 -99.19 -25.13
N LYS A 2 -7.79 -98.10 -25.87
CA LYS A 2 -6.61 -97.29 -25.72
C LYS A 2 -7.07 -95.87 -25.40
N TYR A 3 -6.77 -95.40 -24.15
CA TYR A 3 -7.03 -94.00 -23.77
C TYR A 3 -5.87 -93.13 -24.28
N ARG A 4 -6.20 -92.09 -25.06
CA ARG A 4 -5.26 -90.98 -25.42
C ARG A 4 -5.47 -89.83 -24.43
N ALA A 5 -4.41 -89.45 -23.70
CA ALA A 5 -4.36 -88.26 -22.87
C ALA A 5 -4.03 -87.05 -23.73
N LEU A 6 -4.87 -85.98 -23.64
CA LEU A 6 -4.66 -84.69 -24.24
C LEU A 6 -3.87 -83.84 -23.24
N LEU A 7 -2.68 -83.37 -23.61
CA LEU A 7 -1.91 -82.39 -22.92
C LEU A 7 -2.30 -80.98 -23.39
N LEU A 8 -2.83 -80.12 -22.51
CA LEU A 8 -3.04 -78.70 -22.71
C LEU A 8 -1.79 -77.93 -22.26
N PRO A 9 -1.28 -76.98 -23.01
CA PRO A 9 -0.19 -76.10 -22.54
C PRO A 9 -0.72 -75.01 -21.62
N LEU A 10 -0.13 -74.88 -20.45
CA LEU A 10 -0.36 -73.87 -19.45
C LEU A 10 0.40 -72.61 -19.90
N MET A 11 -0.32 -71.54 -20.38
CA MET A 11 0.26 -70.20 -20.60
C MET A 11 0.43 -69.51 -19.28
N LEU A 12 1.71 -69.22 -18.88
CA LEU A 12 2.06 -68.34 -17.79
C LEU A 12 1.85 -66.87 -18.23
N VAL A 13 0.84 -66.21 -17.68
CA VAL A 13 0.68 -64.77 -17.78
C VAL A 13 1.51 -64.13 -16.67
N ILE A 14 2.60 -63.47 -17.03
CA ILE A 14 3.40 -62.64 -16.14
C ILE A 14 2.72 -61.27 -16.03
N PRO A 15 2.28 -60.81 -14.83
CA PRO A 15 1.79 -59.42 -14.70
C PRO A 15 2.98 -58.47 -14.80
N ALA A 16 2.95 -57.57 -15.78
CA ALA A 16 3.86 -56.42 -15.86
C ALA A 16 3.55 -55.49 -14.69
N CYS A 17 4.43 -55.40 -13.72
CA CYS A 17 4.44 -54.35 -12.72
C CYS A 17 4.74 -53.01 -13.40
N ALA A 18 3.70 -52.21 -13.61
CA ALA A 18 3.84 -50.80 -13.92
C ALA A 18 4.41 -50.13 -12.64
N SER A 19 5.68 -49.78 -12.67
CA SER A 19 6.31 -48.91 -11.65
C SER A 19 5.77 -47.48 -11.81
N THR A 20 4.74 -47.11 -11.05
CA THR A 20 4.39 -45.71 -10.84
C THR A 20 5.52 -45.08 -10.04
N SER A 21 6.34 -44.27 -10.71
CA SER A 21 7.28 -43.36 -10.05
C SER A 21 6.48 -42.30 -9.32
N THR A 22 6.19 -42.52 -8.04
CA THR A 22 5.77 -41.47 -7.13
C THR A 22 7.00 -40.62 -6.86
N GLU A 23 7.07 -39.43 -7.44
CA GLU A 23 8.01 -38.42 -6.98
C GLU A 23 7.83 -38.25 -5.47
N PRO A 24 8.91 -38.18 -4.69
CA PRO A 24 8.82 -38.01 -3.24
C PRO A 24 8.19 -36.65 -2.94
N ILE A 25 7.02 -36.66 -2.29
CA ILE A 25 6.40 -35.46 -1.73
C ILE A 25 7.38 -34.91 -0.70
N ALA A 26 7.93 -33.70 -0.97
CA ALA A 26 8.86 -33.05 -0.06
C ALA A 26 8.25 -32.95 1.35
N SER A 27 9.05 -33.22 2.37
CA SER A 27 8.64 -33.09 3.77
C SER A 27 8.25 -31.64 4.06
N PRO A 28 7.20 -31.37 4.87
CA PRO A 28 6.82 -30.00 5.25
C PRO A 28 7.98 -29.16 5.82
N VAL A 29 8.88 -29.78 6.57
CA VAL A 29 10.10 -29.11 7.11
C VAL A 29 11.05 -28.71 5.98
N ALA A 30 11.29 -29.56 4.99
CA ALA A 30 12.15 -29.24 3.85
C ALA A 30 11.57 -28.10 2.98
N THR A 31 10.25 -28.03 2.85
CA THR A 31 9.58 -26.98 2.10
C THR A 31 9.66 -25.62 2.82
N SER A 32 9.49 -25.58 4.14
CA SER A 32 9.64 -24.34 4.95
C SER A 32 11.08 -23.83 4.90
N THR A 33 12.08 -24.70 4.95
CA THR A 33 13.50 -24.35 4.78
C THR A 33 13.75 -23.73 3.40
N ALA A 34 13.21 -24.32 2.33
CA ALA A 34 13.37 -23.80 0.97
C ALA A 34 12.77 -22.40 0.79
N ILE A 35 11.60 -22.11 1.37
CA ILE A 35 11.01 -20.77 1.34
C ILE A 35 11.86 -19.77 2.14
N SER A 36 12.43 -20.17 3.28
CA SER A 36 13.31 -19.29 4.05
C SER A 36 14.61 -18.95 3.30
N GLU A 37 15.22 -19.91 2.59
CA GLU A 37 16.38 -19.66 1.73
C GLU A 37 16.05 -18.67 0.59
N ILE A 38 14.86 -18.78 0.01
CA ILE A 38 14.39 -17.84 -1.01
C ILE A 38 14.17 -16.45 -0.40
N ALA A 39 13.62 -16.37 0.82
CA ALA A 39 13.43 -15.11 1.53
C ALA A 39 14.78 -14.42 1.84
N ASP A 40 15.78 -15.16 2.29
CA ASP A 40 17.13 -14.63 2.51
C ASP A 40 17.78 -14.10 1.21
N ALA A 41 17.57 -14.81 0.10
CA ALA A 41 18.04 -14.36 -1.21
C ALA A 41 17.28 -13.11 -1.69
N TYR A 42 15.98 -13.03 -1.44
CA TYR A 42 15.15 -11.86 -1.74
C TYR A 42 15.60 -10.61 -0.96
N ILE A 43 15.92 -10.73 0.34
CA ILE A 43 16.42 -9.61 1.15
C ILE A 43 17.69 -9.04 0.51
N LYS A 44 18.65 -9.89 0.16
CA LYS A 44 19.91 -9.48 -0.49
C LYS A 44 19.66 -8.80 -1.82
N LEU A 45 18.82 -9.40 -2.67
CA LEU A 45 18.43 -8.84 -3.96
C LEU A 45 17.80 -7.45 -3.81
N THR A 46 16.91 -7.28 -2.84
CA THR A 46 16.19 -6.01 -2.59
C THR A 46 17.15 -4.93 -2.11
N LEU A 47 18.06 -5.26 -1.20
CA LEU A 47 19.08 -4.31 -0.72
C LEU A 47 20.06 -3.90 -1.82
N GLU A 48 20.46 -4.84 -2.69
CA GLU A 48 21.30 -4.54 -3.84
C GLU A 48 20.55 -3.69 -4.91
N ALA A 49 19.27 -3.98 -5.17
CA ALA A 49 18.44 -3.15 -6.05
C ALA A 49 18.36 -1.70 -5.54
N GLY A 50 18.31 -1.50 -4.21
CA GLY A 50 18.37 -0.18 -3.57
C GLY A 50 19.69 0.58 -3.83
N THR A 51 20.75 -0.07 -4.27
CA THR A 51 21.99 0.64 -4.68
C THR A 51 21.89 1.25 -6.08
N HIS A 52 20.98 0.75 -6.92
CA HIS A 52 20.70 1.27 -8.26
C HIS A 52 19.62 2.36 -8.26
N GLU A 53 18.80 2.42 -7.20
CA GLU A 53 17.74 3.41 -7.03
C GLU A 53 17.60 3.76 -5.53
N ALA A 54 17.98 4.97 -5.17
CA ALA A 54 18.10 5.39 -3.76
C ALA A 54 16.79 5.29 -2.95
N GLU A 55 15.63 5.48 -3.60
CA GLU A 55 14.31 5.42 -2.97
C GLU A 55 13.65 4.02 -3.08
N TYR A 56 14.35 3.02 -3.65
CA TYR A 56 13.75 1.70 -3.84
C TYR A 56 13.45 0.99 -2.51
N VAL A 57 14.35 1.11 -1.54
CA VAL A 57 14.16 0.57 -0.18
C VAL A 57 13.65 1.69 0.73
N ASP A 58 12.36 1.67 0.98
CA ASP A 58 11.65 2.64 1.81
C ASP A 58 12.02 2.50 3.29
N ALA A 59 12.09 1.27 3.81
CA ALA A 59 12.54 0.98 5.16
C ALA A 59 13.33 -0.34 5.22
N TYR A 60 14.35 -0.34 6.07
CA TYR A 60 15.09 -1.54 6.44
C TYR A 60 15.54 -1.46 7.89
N TYR A 61 15.16 -2.45 8.70
CA TYR A 61 15.52 -2.54 10.11
C TYR A 61 16.15 -3.89 10.50
N GLY A 62 16.55 -4.69 9.50
CA GLY A 62 17.30 -5.92 9.67
C GLY A 62 18.80 -5.69 9.94
N PRO A 63 19.62 -6.75 9.90
CA PRO A 63 21.06 -6.66 10.18
C PRO A 63 21.82 -5.70 9.26
N ALA A 64 22.45 -4.67 9.81
CA ALA A 64 23.18 -3.64 9.07
C ALA A 64 24.26 -4.24 8.12
N ALA A 65 24.88 -5.35 8.51
CA ALA A 65 25.89 -6.04 7.70
C ALA A 65 25.38 -6.46 6.31
N LEU A 66 24.09 -6.80 6.15
CA LEU A 66 23.51 -7.13 4.84
C LEU A 66 23.42 -5.89 3.93
N GLN A 67 23.07 -4.75 4.50
CA GLN A 67 23.02 -3.48 3.75
C GLN A 67 24.43 -3.01 3.37
N GLU A 68 25.39 -3.15 4.26
CA GLU A 68 26.80 -2.83 3.99
C GLU A 68 27.37 -3.74 2.90
N ALA A 69 27.08 -5.02 2.94
CA ALA A 69 27.50 -5.98 1.92
C ALA A 69 26.89 -5.65 0.54
N ALA A 70 25.62 -5.29 0.49
CA ALA A 70 24.96 -4.86 -0.74
C ALA A 70 25.62 -3.61 -1.37
N LYS A 71 25.99 -2.63 -0.54
CA LYS A 71 26.67 -1.41 -0.98
C LYS A 71 28.11 -1.64 -1.43
N ALA A 72 28.82 -2.56 -0.79
CA ALA A 72 30.23 -2.82 -1.06
C ALA A 72 30.49 -3.45 -2.44
N ASN A 73 29.58 -4.32 -2.89
CA ASN A 73 29.75 -5.02 -4.17
C ASN A 73 28.40 -5.33 -4.82
N PRO A 74 27.68 -4.31 -5.31
CA PRO A 74 26.36 -4.49 -5.91
C PRO A 74 26.49 -5.21 -7.26
N ARG A 75 25.58 -6.16 -7.49
CA ARG A 75 25.49 -6.85 -8.80
C ARG A 75 24.81 -5.95 -9.84
N SER A 76 25.01 -6.28 -11.11
CA SER A 76 24.36 -5.58 -12.23
C SER A 76 22.83 -5.79 -12.22
N LEU A 77 22.08 -4.86 -12.84
CA LEU A 77 20.64 -5.00 -13.03
C LEU A 77 20.25 -6.29 -13.75
N ASP A 78 21.08 -6.75 -14.72
CA ASP A 78 20.84 -8.02 -15.44
C ASP A 78 20.94 -9.23 -14.49
N ALA A 79 21.96 -9.26 -13.63
CA ALA A 79 22.14 -10.33 -12.66
C ALA A 79 21.02 -10.36 -11.62
N LEU A 80 20.63 -9.19 -11.11
CA LEU A 80 19.50 -9.06 -10.17
C LEU A 80 18.17 -9.50 -10.80
N LEU A 81 17.93 -9.12 -12.07
CA LEU A 81 16.72 -9.53 -12.79
C LEU A 81 16.69 -11.04 -13.05
N ALA A 82 17.84 -11.64 -13.40
CA ALA A 82 17.93 -13.08 -13.58
C ALA A 82 17.62 -13.83 -12.27
N ASP A 83 18.16 -13.35 -11.15
CA ASP A 83 17.89 -13.90 -9.83
C ASP A 83 16.41 -13.77 -9.43
N ALA A 84 15.80 -12.58 -9.58
CA ALA A 84 14.39 -12.38 -9.27
C ALA A 84 13.50 -13.39 -10.01
N ARG A 85 13.80 -13.66 -11.29
CA ARG A 85 13.10 -14.66 -12.10
C ARG A 85 13.34 -16.08 -11.60
N ALA A 86 14.59 -16.43 -11.32
CA ALA A 86 14.95 -17.76 -10.83
C ALA A 86 14.30 -18.07 -9.48
N LEU A 87 14.28 -17.09 -8.55
CA LEU A 87 13.62 -17.21 -7.24
C LEU A 87 12.10 -17.35 -7.40
N THR A 88 11.49 -16.60 -8.33
CA THR A 88 10.05 -16.73 -8.63
C THR A 88 9.72 -18.15 -9.12
N VAL A 89 10.52 -18.71 -10.04
CA VAL A 89 10.34 -20.09 -10.52
C VAL A 89 10.47 -21.11 -9.39
N LYS A 90 11.45 -20.94 -8.48
CA LYS A 90 11.59 -21.82 -7.30
C LYS A 90 10.34 -21.80 -6.41
N ILE A 91 9.75 -20.63 -6.17
CA ILE A 91 8.49 -20.52 -5.41
C ILE A 91 7.36 -21.23 -6.15
N ASP A 92 7.21 -21.01 -7.46
CA ASP A 92 6.16 -21.65 -8.27
C ASP A 92 6.24 -23.19 -8.22
N GLN A 93 7.46 -23.73 -8.20
CA GLN A 93 7.71 -25.16 -8.03
C GLN A 93 7.38 -25.67 -6.62
N ALA A 94 7.63 -24.85 -5.59
CA ALA A 94 7.39 -25.23 -4.19
C ALA A 94 5.90 -25.14 -3.78
N LEU A 95 5.15 -24.16 -4.32
CA LEU A 95 3.76 -23.84 -3.93
C LEU A 95 2.82 -25.06 -3.87
N PRO A 96 2.80 -25.99 -4.86
CA PRO A 96 1.88 -27.15 -4.81
C PRO A 96 2.12 -28.08 -3.63
N SER A 97 3.33 -28.12 -3.08
CA SER A 97 3.71 -28.99 -1.95
C SER A 97 3.41 -28.37 -0.59
N ILE A 98 3.19 -27.06 -0.49
CA ILE A 98 2.91 -26.35 0.76
C ILE A 98 1.49 -26.64 1.23
N LYS A 99 1.34 -27.39 2.33
CA LYS A 99 0.05 -27.76 2.91
C LYS A 99 -0.43 -26.82 4.01
N ASN A 100 0.49 -26.16 4.71
CA ASN A 100 0.17 -25.19 5.74
C ASN A 100 -0.29 -23.87 5.08
N ASP A 101 -1.50 -23.40 5.40
CA ASP A 101 -2.09 -22.22 4.78
C ASP A 101 -1.26 -20.94 5.04
N THR A 102 -0.76 -20.77 6.24
CA THR A 102 0.06 -19.61 6.62
C THR A 102 1.38 -19.57 5.84
N GLU A 103 2.08 -20.70 5.71
CA GLU A 103 3.29 -20.81 4.88
C GLU A 103 2.98 -20.62 3.40
N ARG A 104 1.85 -21.12 2.94
CA ARG A 104 1.40 -20.91 1.57
C ARG A 104 1.16 -19.42 1.28
N ARG A 105 0.48 -18.71 2.17
CA ARG A 105 0.27 -17.26 2.06
C ARG A 105 1.59 -16.49 2.06
N ARG A 106 2.54 -16.88 2.94
CA ARG A 106 3.91 -16.35 2.93
C ARG A 106 4.58 -16.51 1.57
N ALA A 107 4.55 -17.73 1.03
CA ALA A 107 5.17 -18.02 -0.27
C ALA A 107 4.52 -17.21 -1.41
N VAL A 108 3.19 -17.06 -1.41
CA VAL A 108 2.45 -16.24 -2.39
C VAL A 108 2.84 -14.76 -2.26
N ALA A 109 2.96 -14.25 -1.04
CA ALA A 109 3.39 -12.88 -0.78
C ALA A 109 4.83 -12.64 -1.29
N LEU A 110 5.76 -13.52 -0.93
CA LEU A 110 7.16 -13.44 -1.38
C LEU A 110 7.27 -13.53 -2.92
N ARG A 111 6.44 -14.38 -3.55
CA ARG A 111 6.34 -14.43 -5.01
C ARG A 111 5.91 -13.09 -5.60
N GLY A 112 4.90 -12.45 -5.02
CA GLY A 112 4.43 -11.13 -5.44
C GLY A 112 5.53 -10.07 -5.34
N MET A 113 6.29 -10.06 -4.25
CA MET A 113 7.42 -9.16 -4.05
C MET A 113 8.54 -9.40 -5.07
N LEU A 114 8.86 -10.64 -5.42
CA LEU A 114 9.87 -10.99 -6.45
C LEU A 114 9.43 -10.57 -7.85
N VAL A 115 8.15 -10.72 -8.20
CA VAL A 115 7.59 -10.24 -9.48
C VAL A 115 7.67 -8.72 -9.56
N ALA A 116 7.36 -8.03 -8.47
CA ALA A 116 7.47 -6.58 -8.38
C ALA A 116 8.92 -6.09 -8.54
N ALA A 117 9.86 -6.73 -7.84
CA ALA A 117 11.29 -6.46 -7.98
C ALA A 117 11.74 -6.65 -9.44
N GLY A 118 11.37 -7.76 -10.06
CA GLY A 118 11.69 -8.03 -11.47
C GLY A 118 11.08 -7.01 -12.44
N THR A 119 9.89 -6.49 -12.16
CA THR A 119 9.26 -5.44 -12.96
C THR A 119 10.02 -4.13 -12.81
N ARG A 120 10.35 -3.74 -11.57
CA ARG A 120 11.12 -2.49 -11.33
C ARG A 120 12.51 -2.54 -11.95
N LEU A 121 13.23 -3.66 -11.81
CA LEU A 121 14.53 -3.87 -12.43
C LEU A 121 14.48 -3.70 -13.96
N GLN A 122 13.44 -4.22 -14.62
CA GLN A 122 13.25 -3.98 -16.06
C GLN A 122 13.01 -2.51 -16.38
N MET A 123 12.31 -1.76 -15.52
CA MET A 123 12.10 -0.32 -15.69
C MET A 123 13.42 0.44 -15.53
N LEU A 124 14.27 0.07 -14.57
CA LEU A 124 15.60 0.64 -14.39
C LEU A 124 16.53 0.35 -15.59
N GLN A 125 16.31 -0.75 -16.32
CA GLN A 125 16.96 -1.05 -17.59
C GLN A 125 16.37 -0.26 -18.79
N GLY A 126 15.41 0.64 -18.54
CA GLY A 126 14.79 1.49 -19.57
C GLY A 126 13.53 0.91 -20.21
N LYS A 127 13.04 -0.25 -19.78
CA LYS A 127 11.78 -0.79 -20.29
C LYS A 127 10.60 0.08 -19.85
N LYS A 128 9.80 0.51 -20.83
CA LYS A 128 8.57 1.26 -20.58
C LYS A 128 7.38 0.30 -20.56
N PHE A 129 6.55 0.44 -19.54
CA PHE A 129 5.28 -0.26 -19.40
C PHE A 129 4.13 0.72 -19.59
N ARG A 130 2.99 0.24 -20.08
CA ARG A 130 1.73 0.96 -19.97
C ARG A 130 1.26 0.95 -18.53
N PHE A 131 0.44 1.92 -18.16
CA PHE A 131 -0.01 2.12 -16.78
C PHE A 131 -0.55 0.85 -16.11
N ASN A 132 -1.46 0.13 -16.77
CA ASN A 132 -2.05 -1.09 -16.20
C ASN A 132 -1.05 -2.25 -16.10
N ASP A 133 -0.13 -2.39 -17.06
CA ASP A 133 0.91 -3.43 -17.03
C ASP A 133 1.93 -3.15 -15.93
N GLU A 134 2.28 -1.89 -15.73
CA GLU A 134 3.15 -1.42 -14.66
C GLU A 134 2.49 -1.66 -13.30
N ALA A 135 1.23 -1.26 -13.15
CA ALA A 135 0.46 -1.46 -11.92
C ALA A 135 0.35 -2.95 -11.56
N LYS A 136 0.00 -3.79 -12.54
CA LYS A 136 -0.06 -5.24 -12.35
C LYS A 136 1.29 -5.84 -11.96
N GLY A 137 2.36 -5.38 -12.63
CA GLY A 137 3.71 -5.90 -12.39
C GLY A 137 4.27 -5.52 -11.03
N GLN A 138 4.12 -4.27 -10.59
CA GLN A 138 4.67 -3.77 -9.33
C GLN A 138 3.74 -3.99 -8.13
N PHE A 139 2.44 -3.91 -8.33
CA PHE A 139 1.46 -3.88 -7.23
C PHE A 139 0.46 -5.05 -7.25
N ALA A 140 0.63 -6.01 -8.17
CA ALA A 140 -0.23 -7.19 -8.31
C ALA A 140 -1.73 -6.88 -8.46
N THR A 141 -2.09 -5.68 -8.92
CA THR A 141 -3.47 -5.24 -9.11
C THR A 141 -3.59 -4.27 -10.29
N ILE A 142 -4.80 -4.15 -10.81
CA ILE A 142 -5.17 -3.15 -11.83
C ILE A 142 -6.34 -2.36 -11.28
N PRO A 143 -6.27 -1.01 -11.23
CA PRO A 143 -7.35 -0.20 -10.69
C PRO A 143 -8.59 -0.20 -11.60
N ASP A 144 -9.79 -0.18 -10.99
CA ASP A 144 -11.05 0.08 -11.68
C ASP A 144 -11.23 1.59 -11.87
N LEU A 145 -10.93 2.09 -13.07
CA LEU A 145 -10.94 3.52 -13.38
C LEU A 145 -12.30 3.95 -13.95
N LYS A 146 -12.82 5.06 -13.44
CA LYS A 146 -13.99 5.70 -14.02
C LYS A 146 -13.56 6.74 -15.09
N PRO A 147 -14.30 6.86 -16.21
CA PRO A 147 -14.02 7.92 -17.19
C PRO A 147 -14.21 9.30 -16.57
N LEU A 148 -13.46 10.32 -17.03
CA LEU A 148 -13.55 11.68 -16.47
C LEU A 148 -14.96 12.25 -16.49
N ALA A 149 -15.76 11.95 -17.51
CA ALA A 149 -17.17 12.36 -17.58
C ALA A 149 -18.04 11.88 -16.40
N HIS A 150 -17.61 10.81 -15.70
CA HIS A 150 -18.26 10.33 -14.45
C HIS A 150 -18.30 11.42 -13.38
N TYR A 151 -17.30 12.31 -13.38
CA TYR A 151 -17.12 13.35 -12.35
C TYR A 151 -17.78 14.69 -12.72
N ASP A 152 -18.27 14.87 -13.95
CA ASP A 152 -18.83 16.16 -14.42
C ASP A 152 -20.07 16.60 -13.63
N ALA A 153 -20.91 15.66 -13.19
CA ALA A 153 -22.08 15.96 -12.37
C ALA A 153 -21.68 16.51 -10.98
N LEU A 154 -20.64 15.92 -10.36
CA LEU A 154 -20.12 16.40 -9.08
C LEU A 154 -19.52 17.81 -9.20
N LEU A 155 -18.80 18.10 -10.30
CA LEU A 155 -18.29 19.43 -10.57
C LEU A 155 -19.43 20.45 -10.72
N ALA A 156 -20.51 20.10 -11.42
CA ALA A 156 -21.69 20.97 -11.58
C ALA A 156 -22.39 21.25 -10.24
N ASP A 157 -22.42 20.30 -9.32
CA ASP A 157 -23.00 20.52 -7.99
C ASP A 157 -22.09 21.38 -7.10
N LEU A 158 -20.77 21.22 -7.20
CA LEU A 158 -19.80 22.10 -6.54
C LEU A 158 -19.87 23.53 -7.08
N GLU A 159 -20.08 23.72 -8.40
CA GLU A 159 -20.25 25.01 -9.02
C GLU A 159 -21.44 25.80 -8.40
N LYS A 160 -22.54 25.09 -8.13
CA LYS A 160 -23.72 25.66 -7.44
C LYS A 160 -23.45 25.98 -5.97
N LEU A 161 -22.62 25.18 -5.31
CA LEU A 161 -22.31 25.33 -3.88
C LEU A 161 -21.41 26.53 -3.61
N ILE A 162 -20.47 26.82 -4.54
CA ILE A 162 -19.53 27.93 -4.44
C ILE A 162 -19.65 28.81 -5.70
N PRO A 163 -20.72 29.60 -5.81
CA PRO A 163 -20.87 30.55 -6.91
C PRO A 163 -19.85 31.69 -6.79
N GLY A 164 -19.50 32.31 -7.90
CA GLY A 164 -18.61 33.48 -7.94
C GLY A 164 -17.75 33.53 -9.19
N ASP A 165 -16.92 34.55 -9.27
CA ASP A 165 -16.00 34.76 -10.38
C ASP A 165 -14.76 33.87 -10.30
N GLY A 166 -14.12 33.66 -11.45
CA GLY A 166 -12.94 32.82 -11.57
C GLY A 166 -13.26 31.33 -11.77
N THR A 167 -12.22 30.50 -11.77
CA THR A 167 -12.39 29.05 -11.93
C THR A 167 -12.93 28.38 -10.65
N LEU A 168 -13.69 27.29 -10.81
CA LEU A 168 -14.15 26.51 -9.64
C LEU A 168 -12.99 26.12 -8.72
N ALA A 169 -11.85 25.70 -9.29
CA ALA A 169 -10.64 25.38 -8.53
C ALA A 169 -10.16 26.54 -7.66
N SER A 170 -10.11 27.77 -8.20
CA SER A 170 -9.69 28.94 -7.43
C SER A 170 -10.66 29.31 -6.31
N ARG A 171 -11.96 29.15 -6.54
CA ARG A 171 -12.99 29.40 -5.51
C ARG A 171 -12.95 28.36 -4.39
N VAL A 172 -12.78 27.07 -4.75
CA VAL A 172 -12.60 25.97 -3.78
C VAL A 172 -11.31 26.15 -2.97
N ASP A 173 -10.20 26.53 -3.60
CA ASP A 173 -8.94 26.78 -2.91
C ASP A 173 -9.07 27.95 -1.91
N ALA A 174 -9.66 29.08 -2.35
CA ALA A 174 -9.93 30.23 -1.49
C ALA A 174 -10.91 29.90 -0.33
N PHE A 175 -11.90 29.03 -0.58
CA PHE A 175 -12.77 28.53 0.47
C PHE A 175 -11.99 27.72 1.49
N ASN A 176 -11.17 26.78 1.05
CA ASN A 176 -10.39 25.90 1.89
C ASN A 176 -9.29 26.62 2.69
N ASP A 177 -8.74 27.72 2.16
CA ASP A 177 -7.69 28.49 2.81
C ASP A 177 -8.15 29.21 4.08
N ARG A 178 -9.46 29.36 4.27
CA ARG A 178 -10.03 29.86 5.54
C ARG A 178 -9.84 28.90 6.71
N TYR A 179 -9.45 27.66 6.44
CA TYR A 179 -9.28 26.58 7.40
C TYR A 179 -7.82 26.15 7.57
N ILE A 180 -6.89 27.04 7.26
CA ILE A 180 -5.46 26.85 7.50
C ILE A 180 -5.19 26.93 9.01
N ILE A 181 -4.44 25.97 9.54
CA ILE A 181 -3.94 25.97 10.92
C ILE A 181 -2.83 27.00 11.02
N PRO A 182 -2.89 27.98 11.93
CA PRO A 182 -1.76 28.87 12.21
C PRO A 182 -0.51 28.07 12.61
N LYS A 183 0.67 28.51 12.18
CA LYS A 183 1.92 27.74 12.39
C LYS A 183 2.20 27.43 13.86
N ASP A 184 1.93 28.38 14.75
CA ASP A 184 2.07 28.22 16.22
C ASP A 184 1.04 27.28 16.85
N LYS A 185 0.00 26.87 16.10
CA LYS A 185 -1.05 25.96 16.52
C LYS A 185 -0.91 24.55 15.93
N LEU A 186 0.03 24.31 15.02
CA LEU A 186 0.21 22.99 14.38
C LEU A 186 0.43 21.90 15.41
N GLN A 187 1.39 22.06 16.32
CA GLN A 187 1.73 21.02 17.30
C GLN A 187 0.52 20.60 18.17
N PRO A 188 -0.19 21.49 18.88
CA PRO A 188 -1.30 21.09 19.72
C PRO A 188 -2.48 20.49 18.93
N VAL A 189 -2.71 20.92 17.68
CA VAL A 189 -3.77 20.36 16.81
C VAL A 189 -3.40 18.95 16.39
N PHE A 190 -2.16 18.70 15.95
CA PHE A 190 -1.70 17.35 15.59
C PHE A 190 -1.64 16.42 16.80
N ASP A 191 -1.16 16.87 17.94
CA ASP A 191 -1.12 16.07 19.18
C ASP A 191 -2.53 15.60 19.57
N ALA A 192 -3.52 16.48 19.50
CA ALA A 192 -4.91 16.12 19.79
C ALA A 192 -5.47 15.09 18.79
N ALA A 193 -5.21 15.26 17.50
CA ALA A 193 -5.62 14.34 16.46
C ALA A 193 -4.98 12.96 16.65
N ILE A 194 -3.66 12.90 16.79
CA ILE A 194 -2.88 11.66 17.01
C ILE A 194 -3.35 10.94 18.27
N ALA A 195 -3.51 11.66 19.39
CA ALA A 195 -3.98 11.08 20.64
C ALA A 195 -5.39 10.46 20.50
N LYS A 196 -6.27 11.06 19.68
CA LYS A 196 -7.59 10.50 19.41
C LYS A 196 -7.51 9.28 18.51
N CYS A 197 -6.71 9.30 17.43
CA CYS A 197 -6.46 8.14 16.55
C CYS A 197 -5.90 6.97 17.39
N LYS A 198 -4.87 7.20 18.22
CA LYS A 198 -4.28 6.18 19.11
C LYS A 198 -5.31 5.56 20.04
N ARG A 199 -6.09 6.39 20.76
CA ARG A 199 -7.11 5.87 21.69
C ARG A 199 -8.12 4.96 21.00
N ARG A 200 -8.57 5.33 19.80
CA ARG A 200 -9.53 4.53 19.04
C ARG A 200 -8.92 3.22 18.55
N THR A 201 -7.72 3.26 18.01
CA THR A 201 -7.01 2.07 17.58
C THR A 201 -6.75 1.10 18.73
N ALA A 202 -6.28 1.59 19.88
CA ALA A 202 -5.97 0.77 21.05
C ALA A 202 -7.21 0.13 21.72
N GLN A 203 -8.43 0.55 21.36
CA GLN A 203 -9.65 -0.12 21.80
C GLN A 203 -9.88 -1.46 21.08
N HIS A 204 -9.29 -1.65 19.89
CA HIS A 204 -9.55 -2.80 19.02
C HIS A 204 -8.28 -3.58 18.66
N ILE A 205 -7.13 -2.92 18.59
CA ILE A 205 -5.85 -3.53 18.23
C ILE A 205 -4.91 -3.46 19.44
N ALA A 206 -4.41 -4.62 19.87
CA ALA A 206 -3.38 -4.68 20.90
C ALA A 206 -2.06 -4.16 20.34
N LEU A 207 -1.58 -3.04 20.89
CA LEU A 207 -0.32 -2.44 20.48
C LEU A 207 0.84 -3.00 21.31
N PRO A 208 2.02 -3.28 20.73
CA PRO A 208 3.19 -3.75 21.45
C PRO A 208 3.62 -2.79 22.56
N THR A 209 4.06 -3.35 23.68
CA THR A 209 4.54 -2.54 24.80
C THR A 209 5.76 -1.71 24.42
N GLY A 210 5.74 -0.42 24.72
CA GLY A 210 6.84 0.50 24.44
C GLY A 210 6.85 1.07 23.02
N GLU A 211 5.78 0.79 22.23
CA GLU A 211 5.62 1.45 20.93
C GLU A 211 5.52 2.96 21.07
N THR A 212 6.17 3.67 20.17
CA THR A 212 6.16 5.13 20.16
C THR A 212 6.64 5.69 18.82
N PHE A 213 6.31 6.96 18.57
CA PHE A 213 6.96 7.73 17.53
C PHE A 213 7.23 9.17 17.97
N THR A 214 8.15 9.82 17.29
CA THR A 214 8.36 11.27 17.36
C THR A 214 7.79 11.91 16.10
N MET A 215 7.28 13.14 16.22
CA MET A 215 6.78 13.91 15.08
C MET A 215 7.57 15.20 14.92
N GLU A 216 7.91 15.54 13.67
CA GLU A 216 8.65 16.75 13.31
C GLU A 216 7.95 17.47 12.16
N PHE A 217 7.96 18.80 12.19
CA PHE A 217 7.59 19.63 11.05
C PHE A 217 8.84 19.99 10.24
N VAL A 218 8.78 19.71 8.93
CA VAL A 218 9.92 19.88 8.02
C VAL A 218 9.52 20.69 6.78
N THR A 219 10.51 21.09 5.99
CA THR A 219 10.35 21.78 4.70
C THR A 219 11.26 21.17 3.64
N GLY A 220 11.06 21.52 2.36
CA GLY A 220 11.90 21.07 1.26
C GLY A 220 11.66 19.61 0.88
N LYS A 221 10.42 19.13 1.00
CA LYS A 221 10.05 17.74 0.68
C LYS A 221 9.03 17.69 -0.46
N THR A 222 9.07 16.59 -1.23
CA THR A 222 8.12 16.31 -2.31
C THR A 222 6.80 15.71 -1.82
N TRP A 223 6.79 15.13 -0.63
CA TRP A 223 5.64 14.51 0.04
C TRP A 223 5.02 15.43 1.12
N SER A 224 3.83 15.13 1.60
CA SER A 224 3.11 15.91 2.65
C SER A 224 3.29 15.35 4.06
N GLY A 225 3.43 14.04 4.21
CA GLY A 225 3.75 13.31 5.43
C GLY A 225 4.60 12.10 5.09
N TYR A 226 5.38 11.61 6.05
CA TYR A 226 6.19 10.41 5.88
C TYR A 226 6.48 9.75 7.23
N ASN A 227 6.36 8.42 7.27
CA ASN A 227 6.69 7.61 8.43
C ASN A 227 7.99 6.84 8.18
N TYR A 228 9.06 7.23 8.85
CA TYR A 228 10.31 6.48 8.90
C TYR A 228 10.26 5.45 10.01
N TYR A 229 9.94 4.21 9.69
CA TYR A 229 10.00 3.12 10.66
C TYR A 229 11.45 2.75 10.99
N LYS A 230 11.77 2.68 12.28
CA LYS A 230 13.15 2.49 12.78
C LYS A 230 13.39 1.09 13.38
N GLY A 231 12.38 0.22 13.34
CA GLY A 231 12.39 -1.02 14.12
C GLY A 231 12.18 -0.80 15.61
N ASN A 232 12.08 -1.88 16.35
CA ASN A 232 11.83 -1.87 17.80
C ASN A 232 10.57 -1.06 18.17
N TYR A 233 9.53 -1.16 17.34
CA TYR A 233 8.23 -0.47 17.51
C TYR A 233 8.32 1.06 17.56
N LYS A 234 9.31 1.64 16.86
CA LYS A 234 9.55 3.09 16.85
C LYS A 234 9.48 3.67 15.45
N SER A 235 8.88 4.85 15.34
CA SER A 235 8.87 5.63 14.10
C SER A 235 9.35 7.06 14.32
N LEU A 236 9.81 7.70 13.24
CA LEU A 236 9.91 9.15 13.09
C LEU A 236 8.90 9.56 12.02
N ILE A 237 7.93 10.38 12.41
CA ILE A 237 6.94 10.94 11.47
C ILE A 237 7.34 12.37 11.16
N GLN A 238 7.42 12.68 9.87
CA GLN A 238 7.70 14.05 9.41
C GLN A 238 6.52 14.59 8.62
N ILE A 239 6.10 15.83 8.94
CA ILE A 239 5.02 16.55 8.28
C ILE A 239 5.62 17.75 7.53
N ASN A 240 5.44 17.78 6.21
CA ASN A 240 5.93 18.86 5.37
C ASN A 240 5.03 20.09 5.48
N THR A 241 5.65 21.25 5.74
CA THR A 241 4.98 22.55 5.93
C THR A 241 5.31 23.56 4.85
N ASP A 242 5.83 23.12 3.69
CA ASP A 242 6.08 24.01 2.54
C ASP A 242 4.78 24.67 2.04
N LEU A 243 3.68 23.93 2.07
CA LEU A 243 2.35 24.48 1.82
C LEU A 243 1.54 24.58 3.12
N PRO A 244 0.68 25.60 3.26
CA PRO A 244 -0.17 25.75 4.43
C PRO A 244 -1.03 24.49 4.67
N ILE A 245 -1.08 24.06 5.94
CA ILE A 245 -1.80 22.86 6.38
C ILE A 245 -3.21 23.23 6.80
N ARG A 246 -4.22 22.65 6.16
CA ARG A 246 -5.64 22.83 6.49
C ARG A 246 -6.05 21.90 7.63
N ILE A 247 -7.06 22.27 8.40
CA ILE A 247 -7.45 21.59 9.65
C ILE A 247 -7.75 20.09 9.47
N SER A 248 -8.36 19.69 8.36
CA SER A 248 -8.66 18.28 8.06
C SER A 248 -7.39 17.41 8.00
N ARG A 249 -6.25 18.02 7.58
CA ARG A 249 -4.99 17.29 7.43
C ARG A 249 -4.41 16.81 8.75
N ALA A 250 -4.81 17.39 9.88
CA ALA A 250 -4.35 16.90 11.18
C ALA A 250 -4.87 15.50 11.50
N VAL A 251 -6.15 15.22 11.21
CA VAL A 251 -6.71 13.87 11.32
C VAL A 251 -6.16 12.97 10.22
N ASP A 252 -6.13 13.45 8.96
CA ASP A 252 -5.64 12.66 7.84
C ASP A 252 -4.21 12.16 8.09
N LEU A 253 -3.26 13.07 8.33
CA LEU A 253 -1.87 12.70 8.53
C LEU A 253 -1.63 12.01 9.88
N GLY A 254 -2.30 12.45 10.94
CA GLY A 254 -2.17 11.83 12.26
C GLY A 254 -2.62 10.37 12.30
N CYS A 255 -3.70 10.03 11.61
CA CYS A 255 -4.15 8.64 11.51
C CYS A 255 -3.35 7.86 10.46
N HIS A 256 -3.09 8.45 9.29
CA HIS A 256 -2.39 7.80 8.19
C HIS A 256 -0.95 7.41 8.56
N GLU A 257 -0.18 8.37 9.09
CA GLU A 257 1.21 8.11 9.49
C GLU A 257 1.30 7.36 10.83
N GLY A 258 0.32 7.59 11.72
CA GLY A 258 0.30 7.06 13.08
C GLY A 258 -0.65 5.88 13.27
N TYR A 259 -1.84 6.13 13.80
CA TYR A 259 -2.78 5.12 14.27
C TYR A 259 -4.16 5.21 13.58
N PRO A 260 -4.65 4.17 12.87
CA PRO A 260 -4.11 2.82 12.70
C PRO A 260 -3.22 2.66 11.44
N GLY A 261 -2.62 3.72 10.92
CA GLY A 261 -1.90 3.73 9.66
C GLY A 261 -0.51 3.09 9.70
N HIS A 262 0.46 3.72 9.02
CA HIS A 262 1.80 3.15 8.77
C HIS A 262 2.54 2.71 10.04
N HIS A 263 2.45 3.48 11.12
CA HIS A 263 3.10 3.09 12.38
C HIS A 263 2.55 1.74 12.88
N VAL A 264 1.22 1.57 12.93
CA VAL A 264 0.59 0.34 13.39
C VAL A 264 0.87 -0.83 12.46
N LEU A 265 0.82 -0.63 11.16
CA LEU A 265 1.20 -1.65 10.18
C LEU A 265 2.61 -2.17 10.45
N ASN A 266 3.59 -1.26 10.51
CA ASN A 266 5.00 -1.63 10.66
C ASN A 266 5.27 -2.36 11.98
N LEU A 267 4.70 -1.89 13.09
CA LEU A 267 4.91 -2.56 14.38
C LEU A 267 4.25 -3.93 14.47
N LEU A 268 3.07 -4.14 13.84
CA LEU A 268 2.41 -5.44 13.81
C LEU A 268 3.13 -6.43 12.90
N VAL A 269 3.62 -5.96 11.75
CA VAL A 269 4.47 -6.74 10.84
C VAL A 269 5.76 -7.17 11.55
N GLU A 270 6.45 -6.25 12.25
CA GLU A 270 7.64 -6.58 13.04
C GLU A 270 7.32 -7.61 14.13
N GLU A 271 6.27 -7.37 14.93
CA GLU A 271 5.92 -8.26 16.05
C GLU A 271 5.51 -9.64 15.59
N ARG A 272 4.56 -9.72 14.64
CA ARG A 272 3.85 -10.96 14.31
C ARG A 272 4.51 -11.76 13.20
N LEU A 273 5.24 -11.13 12.29
CA LEU A 273 5.89 -11.81 11.17
C LEU A 273 7.40 -11.90 11.36
N ALA A 274 8.09 -10.78 11.52
CA ALA A 274 9.53 -10.79 11.63
C ALA A 274 10.01 -11.48 12.92
N ARG A 275 9.49 -11.05 14.08
CA ARG A 275 9.94 -11.60 15.39
C ARG A 275 9.30 -12.93 15.75
N ALA A 276 7.96 -13.02 15.69
CA ALA A 276 7.26 -14.22 16.16
C ALA A 276 7.43 -15.42 15.23
N LYS A 277 7.60 -15.20 13.91
CA LYS A 277 7.75 -16.28 12.92
C LYS A 277 9.17 -16.39 12.36
N GLY A 278 10.06 -15.42 12.62
CA GLY A 278 11.40 -15.37 12.02
C GLY A 278 11.36 -15.12 10.51
N TRP A 279 10.35 -14.40 9.99
CA TRP A 279 10.22 -14.09 8.59
C TRP A 279 10.90 -12.75 8.26
N HIS A 280 12.22 -12.82 8.10
CA HIS A 280 13.08 -11.63 7.96
C HIS A 280 12.87 -10.85 6.66
N GLU A 281 12.21 -11.42 5.65
CA GLU A 281 11.82 -10.70 4.44
C GLU A 281 10.90 -9.49 4.72
N TYR A 282 10.24 -9.47 5.87
CA TYR A 282 9.42 -8.35 6.31
C TYR A 282 10.20 -7.25 7.04
N GLU A 283 11.51 -7.42 7.24
CA GLU A 283 12.41 -6.37 7.76
C GLU A 283 12.88 -5.41 6.65
N VAL A 284 12.67 -5.76 5.38
CA VAL A 284 12.95 -4.92 4.22
C VAL A 284 11.65 -4.54 3.51
N ASN A 285 11.42 -3.26 3.34
CA ASN A 285 10.20 -2.74 2.73
C ASN A 285 10.54 -1.99 1.44
N PRO A 286 10.38 -2.59 0.26
CA PRO A 286 10.57 -1.90 -1.00
C PRO A 286 9.36 -1.02 -1.31
N LEU A 287 9.62 0.18 -1.86
CA LEU A 287 8.59 1.14 -2.24
C LEU A 287 7.62 0.55 -3.29
N TYR A 288 8.16 -0.18 -4.26
CA TYR A 288 7.38 -0.77 -5.35
C TYR A 288 7.13 -2.26 -5.08
N SER A 289 6.03 -2.55 -4.39
CA SER A 289 5.62 -3.92 -4.07
C SER A 289 4.12 -4.04 -3.87
N PRO A 290 3.53 -5.24 -3.92
CA PRO A 290 2.13 -5.45 -3.58
C PRO A 290 1.78 -5.00 -2.16
N THR A 291 2.74 -5.01 -1.23
CA THR A 291 2.54 -4.53 0.13
C THR A 291 2.30 -3.03 0.20
N SER A 292 2.81 -2.25 -0.76
CA SER A 292 2.61 -0.79 -0.81
C SER A 292 1.14 -0.41 -1.04
N VAL A 293 0.39 -1.18 -1.87
CA VAL A 293 -1.05 -0.98 -2.06
C VAL A 293 -1.81 -1.17 -0.75
N LEU A 294 -1.42 -2.20 0.01
CA LEU A 294 -2.07 -2.51 1.28
C LEU A 294 -1.67 -1.50 2.36
N SER A 295 -0.41 -1.09 2.38
CA SER A 295 0.12 -0.09 3.31
C SER A 295 -0.60 1.24 3.15
N GLU A 296 -0.60 1.80 1.93
CA GLU A 296 -1.29 3.07 1.63
C GLU A 296 -2.80 2.95 1.75
N GLY A 297 -3.35 1.83 1.24
CA GLY A 297 -4.79 1.56 1.29
C GLY A 297 -5.31 1.46 2.71
N SER A 298 -4.63 0.71 3.58
CA SER A 298 -5.00 0.57 4.98
C SER A 298 -4.79 1.86 5.77
N ALA A 299 -3.72 2.60 5.51
CA ALA A 299 -3.50 3.89 6.16
C ALA A 299 -4.60 4.91 5.81
N ASN A 300 -5.01 4.98 4.53
CA ASN A 300 -6.08 5.87 4.08
C ASN A 300 -7.47 5.43 4.59
N TYR A 301 -7.81 4.13 4.51
CA TYR A 301 -9.09 3.64 5.04
C TYR A 301 -9.11 3.68 6.57
N GLY A 302 -7.97 3.52 7.22
CA GLY A 302 -7.82 3.62 8.67
C GLY A 302 -8.30 4.95 9.25
N ILE A 303 -8.25 6.04 8.46
CA ILE A 303 -8.83 7.34 8.84
C ILE A 303 -10.34 7.21 9.03
N ASP A 304 -11.03 6.61 8.04
CA ASP A 304 -12.49 6.43 8.06
C ASP A 304 -12.91 5.42 9.15
N LEU A 305 -12.10 4.38 9.36
CA LEU A 305 -12.31 3.39 10.41
C LEU A 305 -12.16 4.00 11.82
N ALA A 306 -11.14 4.82 12.03
CA ALA A 306 -10.91 5.53 13.29
C ALA A 306 -11.95 6.64 13.54
N PHE A 307 -12.51 7.25 12.50
CA PHE A 307 -13.46 8.34 12.58
C PHE A 307 -14.66 8.11 11.65
N PRO A 308 -15.55 7.16 11.99
CA PRO A 308 -16.68 6.83 11.13
C PRO A 308 -17.68 7.99 11.03
N GLY A 309 -17.97 8.41 9.79
CA GLY A 309 -19.04 9.36 9.44
C GLY A 309 -19.00 10.67 10.25
N PRO A 310 -20.10 11.05 10.91
CA PRO A 310 -20.22 12.35 11.59
C PRO A 310 -19.33 12.50 12.83
N GLU A 311 -18.72 11.43 13.34
CA GLU A 311 -17.84 11.50 14.51
C GLU A 311 -16.57 12.29 14.23
N ARG A 312 -16.08 12.26 12.98
CA ARG A 312 -14.94 13.08 12.55
C ARG A 312 -15.30 14.57 12.63
N LEU A 313 -16.43 14.95 12.04
CA LEU A 313 -16.94 16.32 12.08
C LEU A 313 -17.08 16.82 13.52
N ALA A 314 -17.70 16.01 14.40
CA ALA A 314 -17.86 16.39 15.81
C ALA A 314 -16.51 16.61 16.50
N PHE A 315 -15.54 15.72 16.30
CA PHE A 315 -14.22 15.85 16.87
C PHE A 315 -13.45 17.07 16.33
N GLU A 316 -13.46 17.28 15.01
CA GLU A 316 -12.83 18.45 14.41
C GLU A 316 -13.46 19.74 14.94
N ARG A 317 -14.79 19.85 14.91
CA ARG A 317 -15.54 21.03 15.38
C ARG A 317 -15.29 21.35 16.85
N ASP A 318 -15.39 20.31 17.71
CA ASP A 318 -15.43 20.52 19.15
C ASP A 318 -14.03 20.57 19.80
N VAL A 319 -13.00 20.04 19.13
CA VAL A 319 -11.65 19.96 19.66
C VAL A 319 -10.62 20.69 18.76
N LEU A 320 -10.54 20.35 17.48
CA LEU A 320 -9.47 20.85 16.65
C LEU A 320 -9.67 22.32 16.23
N TYR A 321 -10.91 22.73 15.92
CA TYR A 321 -11.21 24.11 15.56
C TYR A 321 -10.88 25.08 16.68
N PRO A 322 -11.29 24.87 17.94
CA PRO A 322 -10.88 25.71 19.06
C PRO A 322 -9.37 25.77 19.27
N LEU A 323 -8.67 24.62 19.15
CA LEU A 323 -7.20 24.59 19.27
C LEU A 323 -6.52 25.39 18.16
N ALA A 324 -7.04 25.36 16.95
CA ALA A 324 -6.54 26.12 15.81
C ALA A 324 -6.97 27.60 15.84
N GLY A 325 -7.90 28.00 16.69
CA GLY A 325 -8.49 29.34 16.69
C GLY A 325 -9.47 29.58 15.54
N LEU A 326 -10.03 28.51 14.97
CA LEU A 326 -11.05 28.56 13.91
C LEU A 326 -12.46 28.60 14.53
N ASP A 327 -13.42 29.20 13.78
CA ASP A 327 -14.83 29.25 14.23
C ASP A 327 -15.51 27.89 14.04
N PRO A 328 -15.90 27.18 15.15
CA PRO A 328 -16.57 25.89 15.07
C PRO A 328 -17.89 25.88 14.26
N LYS A 329 -18.56 27.03 14.14
CA LYS A 329 -19.81 27.15 13.37
C LYS A 329 -19.59 26.91 11.87
N THR A 330 -18.37 27.02 11.38
CA THR A 330 -18.03 26.83 9.97
C THR A 330 -17.62 25.39 9.63
N ALA A 331 -17.48 24.53 10.64
CA ALA A 331 -16.98 23.16 10.48
C ALA A 331 -17.84 22.30 9.56
N GLU A 332 -19.16 22.40 9.64
CA GLU A 332 -20.08 21.64 8.80
C GLU A 332 -19.98 22.01 7.32
N ALA A 333 -19.82 23.31 7.00
CA ALA A 333 -19.64 23.77 5.64
C ALA A 333 -18.32 23.27 5.04
N PHE A 334 -17.24 23.28 5.82
CA PHE A 334 -15.95 22.73 5.42
C PHE A 334 -16.01 21.21 5.23
N TRP A 335 -16.61 20.50 6.17
CA TRP A 335 -16.82 19.06 6.08
C TRP A 335 -17.55 18.64 4.81
N LYS A 336 -18.67 19.31 4.50
CA LYS A 336 -19.43 19.07 3.27
C LYS A 336 -18.55 19.28 2.03
N MET A 337 -17.74 20.34 2.02
CA MET A 337 -16.80 20.60 0.92
C MET A 337 -15.77 19.47 0.78
N GLN A 338 -15.18 19.01 1.90
CA GLN A 338 -14.21 17.92 1.87
C GLN A 338 -14.82 16.63 1.31
N GLN A 339 -16.04 16.27 1.70
CA GLN A 339 -16.71 15.08 1.17
C GLN A 339 -16.96 15.16 -0.34
N MET A 340 -17.38 16.33 -0.84
CA MET A 340 -17.62 16.52 -2.26
C MET A 340 -16.33 16.51 -3.08
N THR A 341 -15.26 17.07 -2.55
CA THR A 341 -13.94 17.03 -3.21
C THR A 341 -13.28 15.65 -3.15
N GLU A 342 -13.48 14.90 -2.06
CA GLU A 342 -13.02 13.51 -1.96
C GLU A 342 -13.69 12.61 -3.02
N ALA A 343 -14.97 12.83 -3.33
CA ALA A 343 -15.66 12.08 -4.38
C ALA A 343 -15.07 12.31 -5.80
N LEU A 344 -14.27 13.35 -5.99
CA LEU A 344 -13.53 13.62 -7.24
C LEU A 344 -12.15 12.93 -7.28
N SER A 345 -11.66 12.40 -6.15
CA SER A 345 -10.28 11.92 -6.01
C SER A 345 -9.91 10.82 -7.02
N GLY A 346 -10.87 9.97 -7.40
CA GLY A 346 -10.68 8.91 -8.39
C GLY A 346 -10.28 9.42 -9.79
N ALA A 347 -10.60 10.68 -10.14
CA ALA A 347 -10.18 11.30 -11.40
C ALA A 347 -8.66 11.35 -11.55
N ARG A 348 -7.92 11.44 -10.42
CA ARG A 348 -6.45 11.43 -10.41
C ARG A 348 -5.88 10.21 -11.13
N LEU A 349 -6.43 9.02 -10.87
CA LEU A 349 -5.93 7.77 -11.43
C LEU A 349 -6.18 7.70 -12.93
N THR A 350 -7.34 8.17 -13.38
CA THR A 350 -7.68 8.24 -14.80
C THR A 350 -6.76 9.22 -15.54
N ILE A 351 -6.51 10.40 -14.97
CA ILE A 351 -5.58 11.39 -15.53
C ILE A 351 -4.16 10.81 -15.58
N ALA A 352 -3.69 10.17 -14.50
CA ALA A 352 -2.38 9.55 -14.44
C ALA A 352 -2.21 8.46 -15.52
N LYS A 353 -3.23 7.60 -15.70
CA LYS A 353 -3.23 6.60 -16.77
C LYS A 353 -3.13 7.24 -18.15
N MET A 354 -3.99 8.21 -18.46
CA MET A 354 -3.98 8.89 -19.76
C MET A 354 -2.63 9.54 -20.04
N TYR A 355 -2.02 10.15 -19.04
CA TYR A 355 -0.72 10.80 -19.13
C TYR A 355 0.42 9.81 -19.33
N LEU A 356 0.51 8.78 -18.49
CA LEU A 356 1.60 7.80 -18.54
C LEU A 356 1.51 6.88 -19.77
N ASP A 357 0.32 6.67 -20.31
CA ASP A 357 0.10 5.93 -21.56
C ASP A 357 0.31 6.79 -22.81
N GLY A 358 0.55 8.12 -22.64
CA GLY A 358 0.78 9.06 -23.75
C GLY A 358 -0.47 9.46 -24.51
N GLU A 359 -1.66 9.27 -23.92
CA GLU A 359 -2.94 9.71 -24.50
C GLU A 359 -3.10 11.25 -24.38
N ILE A 360 -2.48 11.85 -23.36
CA ILE A 360 -2.42 13.30 -23.14
C ILE A 360 -0.98 13.72 -22.80
N ASP A 361 -0.66 14.96 -23.09
CA ASP A 361 0.61 15.57 -22.69
C ASP A 361 0.58 16.15 -21.26
N ARG A 362 1.72 16.63 -20.78
CA ARG A 362 1.85 17.19 -19.42
C ARG A 362 0.99 18.42 -19.20
N THR A 363 0.85 19.29 -20.20
CA THR A 363 0.03 20.49 -20.13
C THR A 363 -1.44 20.13 -19.99
N GLN A 364 -1.91 19.15 -20.76
CA GLN A 364 -3.26 18.62 -20.67
C GLN A 364 -3.50 17.94 -19.31
N ALA A 365 -2.54 17.16 -18.80
CA ALA A 365 -2.61 16.53 -17.48
C ALA A 365 -2.75 17.57 -16.36
N LEU A 366 -1.98 18.68 -16.41
CA LEU A 366 -2.10 19.81 -15.48
C LEU A 366 -3.48 20.46 -15.54
N GLY A 367 -3.99 20.73 -16.74
CA GLY A 367 -5.32 21.33 -16.93
C GLY A 367 -6.44 20.43 -16.40
N LEU A 368 -6.37 19.12 -16.68
CA LEU A 368 -7.34 18.14 -16.18
C LEU A 368 -7.25 17.99 -14.65
N THR A 369 -6.05 18.01 -14.09
CA THR A 369 -5.82 17.95 -12.64
C THR A 369 -6.42 19.18 -11.95
N GLN A 370 -6.22 20.37 -12.47
CA GLN A 370 -6.87 21.59 -11.96
C GLN A 370 -8.40 21.49 -12.04
N LYS A 371 -8.93 21.01 -13.17
CA LYS A 371 -10.38 20.91 -13.38
C LYS A 371 -11.03 19.88 -12.48
N TYR A 372 -10.52 18.63 -12.47
CA TYR A 372 -11.21 17.51 -11.83
C TYR A 372 -10.82 17.30 -10.36
N LEU A 373 -9.62 17.72 -9.94
CA LEU A 373 -9.22 17.64 -8.53
C LEU A 373 -9.34 19.00 -7.81
N LEU A 374 -9.77 20.03 -8.51
CA LEU A 374 -9.96 21.38 -7.98
C LEU A 374 -8.71 21.94 -7.28
N LEU A 375 -7.54 21.63 -7.85
CA LEU A 375 -6.26 22.04 -7.33
C LEU A 375 -5.82 23.40 -7.92
N SER A 376 -5.19 24.22 -7.09
CA SER A 376 -4.47 25.40 -7.59
C SER A 376 -3.33 25.00 -8.55
N PRO A 377 -2.85 25.89 -9.43
CA PRO A 377 -1.76 25.57 -10.35
C PRO A 377 -0.54 24.96 -9.66
N ALA A 378 -0.13 25.48 -8.50
CA ALA A 378 1.02 24.96 -7.74
C ALA A 378 0.77 23.54 -7.21
N ARG A 379 -0.44 23.26 -6.72
CA ARG A 379 -0.81 21.92 -6.24
C ARG A 379 -1.00 20.93 -7.39
N ALA A 380 -1.50 21.37 -8.54
CA ALA A 380 -1.58 20.55 -9.74
C ALA A 380 -0.19 20.17 -10.26
N GLU A 381 0.75 21.14 -10.26
CA GLU A 381 2.14 20.90 -10.62
C GLU A 381 2.79 19.85 -9.69
N GLN A 382 2.58 19.97 -8.38
CA GLN A 382 3.04 18.98 -7.39
C GLN A 382 2.43 17.59 -7.66
N SER A 383 1.13 17.52 -7.95
CA SER A 383 0.40 16.27 -8.21
C SER A 383 0.86 15.56 -9.48
N VAL A 384 1.06 16.31 -10.59
CA VAL A 384 1.57 15.75 -11.84
C VAL A 384 3.06 15.40 -11.68
N GLY A 385 3.86 16.23 -11.02
CA GLY A 385 5.26 15.93 -10.68
C GLY A 385 5.41 14.66 -9.85
N PHE A 386 4.49 14.40 -8.92
CA PHE A 386 4.42 13.13 -8.19
C PHE A 386 4.18 11.95 -9.16
N THR A 387 3.28 12.12 -10.14
CA THR A 387 3.02 11.09 -11.16
C THR A 387 4.22 10.91 -12.09
N ASP A 388 4.95 11.98 -12.44
CA ASP A 388 6.20 11.88 -13.22
C ASP A 388 7.24 10.99 -12.51
N HIS A 389 7.39 11.19 -11.19
CA HIS A 389 8.40 10.52 -10.39
C HIS A 389 8.03 9.07 -10.03
N TYR A 390 6.82 8.89 -9.47
CA TYR A 390 6.38 7.61 -8.89
C TYR A 390 5.51 6.77 -9.83
N ARG A 391 5.08 7.33 -10.95
CA ARG A 391 4.32 6.67 -12.02
C ARG A 391 3.05 5.98 -11.49
N SER A 392 2.88 4.68 -11.77
CA SER A 392 1.71 3.90 -11.33
C SER A 392 1.58 3.74 -9.81
N TYR A 393 2.57 4.13 -9.01
CA TYR A 393 2.48 4.15 -7.55
C TYR A 393 1.25 4.94 -7.03
N VAL A 394 0.79 5.93 -7.81
CA VAL A 394 -0.40 6.74 -7.47
C VAL A 394 -1.65 5.90 -7.18
N ILE A 395 -1.74 4.65 -7.69
CA ILE A 395 -2.89 3.77 -7.42
C ILE A 395 -3.02 3.38 -5.95
N ASN A 396 -1.90 3.37 -5.22
CA ASN A 396 -1.87 2.89 -3.85
C ASN A 396 -2.76 3.73 -2.92
N TYR A 397 -2.90 5.03 -3.20
CA TYR A 397 -3.72 5.94 -2.39
C TYR A 397 -5.23 5.77 -2.62
N GLY A 398 -5.68 5.86 -3.87
CA GLY A 398 -7.12 5.79 -4.20
C GLY A 398 -7.61 4.35 -4.29
N TRP A 399 -7.09 3.61 -5.25
CA TRP A 399 -7.48 2.21 -5.47
C TRP A 399 -7.15 1.31 -4.28
N GLY A 400 -6.00 1.53 -3.63
CA GLY A 400 -5.64 0.81 -2.40
C GLY A 400 -6.66 1.03 -1.30
N LYS A 401 -7.11 2.29 -1.07
CA LYS A 401 -8.19 2.62 -0.13
C LYS A 401 -9.49 1.89 -0.47
N ASP A 402 -9.87 1.88 -1.75
CA ASP A 402 -11.09 1.22 -2.21
C ASP A 402 -11.04 -0.30 -1.96
N LEU A 403 -9.93 -0.96 -2.30
CA LEU A 403 -9.73 -2.40 -2.03
C LEU A 403 -9.89 -2.73 -0.55
N VAL A 404 -9.22 -1.98 0.32
CA VAL A 404 -9.27 -2.21 1.77
C VAL A 404 -10.67 -1.94 2.30
N ARG A 405 -11.29 -0.81 1.91
CA ARG A 405 -12.67 -0.48 2.31
C ARG A 405 -13.64 -1.58 1.90
N ASP A 406 -13.63 -2.00 0.62
CA ASP A 406 -14.57 -2.96 0.08
C ASP A 406 -14.43 -4.35 0.74
N TYR A 407 -13.22 -4.71 1.16
CA TYR A 407 -12.98 -5.92 1.96
C TYR A 407 -13.50 -5.76 3.40
N VAL A 408 -13.14 -4.67 4.06
CA VAL A 408 -13.47 -4.45 5.48
C VAL A 408 -14.97 -4.27 5.66
N GLU A 409 -15.64 -3.53 4.76
CA GLU A 409 -17.08 -3.22 4.81
C GLU A 409 -17.98 -4.32 4.20
N ARG A 410 -17.41 -5.36 3.62
CA ARG A 410 -18.16 -6.41 2.91
C ARG A 410 -19.21 -7.05 3.79
N GLY A 411 -20.48 -6.99 3.35
CA GLY A 411 -21.62 -7.52 4.10
C GLY A 411 -22.10 -6.61 5.22
N ASN A 412 -21.69 -5.32 5.22
CA ASN A 412 -22.07 -4.33 6.23
C ASN A 412 -21.88 -4.82 7.68
N PRO A 413 -20.65 -5.17 8.09
CA PRO A 413 -20.36 -5.74 9.40
C PRO A 413 -20.47 -4.70 10.51
N ASP A 414 -20.50 -5.17 11.76
CA ASP A 414 -20.36 -4.32 12.94
C ASP A 414 -18.95 -3.72 13.06
N SER A 415 -18.79 -2.78 13.97
CA SER A 415 -17.51 -2.09 14.19
C SER A 415 -16.40 -3.05 14.57
N GLU A 416 -16.66 -4.02 15.44
CA GLU A 416 -15.64 -4.97 15.89
C GLU A 416 -15.13 -5.85 14.73
N THR A 417 -16.03 -6.35 13.90
CA THR A 417 -15.66 -7.14 12.70
C THR A 417 -14.84 -6.31 11.71
N ARG A 418 -15.15 -5.01 11.54
CA ARG A 418 -14.33 -4.10 10.71
C ARG A 418 -12.90 -4.00 11.22
N TRP A 419 -12.73 -3.77 12.52
CA TRP A 419 -11.41 -3.69 13.14
C TRP A 419 -10.63 -5.01 13.06
N GLN A 420 -11.28 -6.14 13.26
CA GLN A 420 -10.66 -7.47 13.11
C GLN A 420 -10.19 -7.72 11.67
N ARG A 421 -10.98 -7.35 10.66
CA ARG A 421 -10.57 -7.44 9.25
C ARG A 421 -9.41 -6.51 8.92
N MET A 422 -9.43 -5.30 9.50
CA MET A 422 -8.32 -4.36 9.35
C MET A 422 -7.06 -4.90 10.00
N GLU A 423 -7.13 -5.38 11.24
CA GLU A 423 -5.99 -5.99 11.94
C GLU A 423 -5.38 -7.15 11.16
N LYS A 424 -6.21 -7.97 10.52
CA LYS A 424 -5.76 -9.06 9.66
C LYS A 424 -4.92 -8.54 8.49
N ILE A 425 -5.35 -7.48 7.80
CA ILE A 425 -4.58 -6.84 6.72
C ILE A 425 -3.23 -6.35 7.25
N LEU A 426 -3.21 -5.74 8.44
CA LEU A 426 -2.03 -5.12 9.03
C LEU A 426 -1.01 -6.14 9.59
N SER A 427 -1.39 -7.40 9.77
CA SER A 427 -0.59 -8.35 10.55
C SER A 427 -0.37 -9.72 9.91
N GLU A 428 -0.93 -9.97 8.74
CA GLU A 428 -0.77 -11.24 8.03
C GLU A 428 -0.20 -11.02 6.62
N PRO A 429 0.43 -12.04 6.01
CA PRO A 429 0.83 -11.99 4.60
C PRO A 429 -0.40 -11.85 3.71
N THR A 430 -0.73 -10.63 3.35
CA THR A 430 -1.92 -10.30 2.55
C THR A 430 -1.48 -9.81 1.17
N GLN A 431 -2.24 -10.18 0.14
CA GLN A 431 -2.05 -9.70 -1.23
C GLN A 431 -3.29 -8.93 -1.69
N PRO A 432 -3.19 -7.99 -2.64
CA PRO A 432 -4.36 -7.30 -3.18
C PRO A 432 -5.46 -8.25 -3.67
N ALA A 433 -5.09 -9.41 -4.21
CA ALA A 433 -6.04 -10.43 -4.65
C ALA A 433 -6.87 -11.03 -3.50
N ASP A 434 -6.35 -11.06 -2.27
CA ASP A 434 -7.07 -11.58 -1.09
C ASP A 434 -8.22 -10.66 -0.67
N LEU A 435 -8.19 -9.40 -1.10
CA LEU A 435 -9.21 -8.40 -0.79
C LEU A 435 -10.35 -8.36 -1.81
N LEU A 436 -10.15 -8.95 -2.99
CA LEU A 436 -11.19 -9.02 -4.02
C LEU A 436 -12.34 -9.96 -3.61
N PRO A 437 -13.56 -9.76 -4.17
CA PRO A 437 -14.73 -10.63 -3.92
C PRO A 437 -14.49 -12.09 -4.25
#